data_2c215bf3a409d317dcc7851ff17073a6
#
_entry.id   2c215bf3a409d317dcc7851ff17073a6
#
_cell.length_a   1.000
_cell.length_b   1.000
_cell.length_c   1.000
_cell.angle_alpha   90.00
_cell.angle_beta   90.00
_cell.angle_gamma   90.00
#
_symmetry.space_group_name_H-M   'P 1'
#
loop_
_entity.id
_entity.type
_entity.pdbx_description
1 polymer ?
#
loop_
_entity_poly.entity_id
_entity_poly.type
_entity_poly.pdbx_seq_one_letter_code
_entity_poly.pdbx_strand_id
1 'polypeptide(L)'
;MKSLRISWSFGVWLPVLFRLPAGGRAVALTIDDAPMPDTTPVLLDLLDRHRATATFFLSGCRIADNPGLVADIVARGHAVYAHGWDHVRLDHAGPERLVADMDRCERLLAGFRPTPSPYLVRLPYNAGWRNRVVHRALADWRPDCRIVHWGPSTEDHLIPTRCNAAADVERECDAEVRRVLADPRLPGGILLMHDQPINERPGAEFKPAATATLMRLLLEGLAAAGHPLVAVDPGPPQPWWARWAMVW
;
A
#
# COMPACT_ATOMS: atom_id res chain seq x y z
N MET A 1 17.79 -6.08 23.08
CA MET A 1 17.51 -4.63 23.04
C MET A 1 18.31 -4.02 21.91
N LYS A 2 17.69 -3.73 20.75
CA LYS A 2 18.36 -2.99 19.66
C LYS A 2 18.25 -1.50 19.98
N SER A 3 19.39 -0.83 20.12
CA SER A 3 19.47 0.58 20.47
C SER A 3 18.74 1.45 19.44
N LEU A 4 17.78 2.22 19.90
CA LEU A 4 17.15 3.30 19.14
C LEU A 4 18.25 4.31 18.75
N ARG A 5 18.65 4.38 17.50
CA ARG A 5 19.52 5.45 17.02
C ARG A 5 18.64 6.67 16.73
N ILE A 6 18.67 7.65 17.63
CA ILE A 6 18.05 8.96 17.39
C ILE A 6 19.06 9.79 16.60
N SER A 7 18.76 10.07 15.34
CA SER A 7 19.52 11.05 14.55
C SER A 7 18.80 12.39 14.62
N TRP A 8 19.40 13.37 15.28
CA TRP A 8 18.89 14.74 15.32
C TRP A 8 19.19 15.43 14.00
N SER A 9 18.22 15.47 13.10
CA SER A 9 18.28 16.37 11.95
C SER A 9 17.19 17.43 12.12
N PHE A 10 17.57 18.70 12.10
CA PHE A 10 16.61 19.80 12.16
C PHE A 10 15.66 19.75 10.96
N GLY A 11 14.38 19.42 11.20
CA GLY A 11 13.35 19.38 10.17
C GLY A 11 12.09 18.65 10.61
N VAL A 12 10.99 18.85 9.91
CA VAL A 12 9.75 18.12 10.12
C VAL A 12 9.89 16.74 9.50
N TRP A 13 9.70 15.70 10.31
CA TRP A 13 9.66 14.32 9.88
C TRP A 13 8.36 13.67 10.31
N LEU A 14 7.64 13.09 9.35
CA LEU A 14 6.49 12.25 9.61
C LEU A 14 6.93 10.85 10.00
N PRO A 15 6.15 10.13 10.85
CA PRO A 15 6.39 8.72 11.09
C PRO A 15 6.34 7.91 9.79
N VAL A 16 7.29 6.98 9.62
CA VAL A 16 7.32 6.02 8.52
C VAL A 16 7.06 4.64 9.08
N LEU A 17 5.99 4.01 8.62
CA LEU A 17 5.55 2.70 9.09
C LEU A 17 6.11 1.62 8.17
N PHE A 18 6.95 0.73 8.69
CA PHE A 18 7.47 -0.46 8.01
C PHE A 18 6.82 -1.73 8.53
N ARG A 19 6.20 -1.64 9.71
CA ARG A 19 5.61 -2.75 10.45
C ARG A 19 4.39 -2.27 11.22
N LEU A 20 3.53 -3.21 11.57
CA LEU A 20 2.44 -2.97 12.51
C LEU A 20 2.99 -2.56 13.88
N PRO A 21 2.43 -1.51 14.52
CA PRO A 21 2.91 -1.05 15.83
C PRO A 21 2.84 -2.13 16.92
N ALA A 22 1.79 -2.93 16.92
CA ALA A 22 1.61 -4.01 17.91
C ALA A 22 2.52 -5.23 17.68
N GLY A 23 3.16 -5.33 16.51
CA GLY A 23 3.94 -6.51 16.15
C GLY A 23 3.08 -7.79 16.03
N GLY A 24 3.65 -8.94 16.40
CA GLY A 24 2.93 -10.21 16.40
C GLY A 24 2.96 -10.95 15.05
N ARG A 25 2.00 -11.87 14.84
CA ARG A 25 1.92 -12.70 13.62
C ARG A 25 1.04 -12.09 12.53
N ALA A 26 0.23 -11.08 12.84
CA ALA A 26 -0.62 -10.40 11.86
C ALA A 26 0.22 -9.75 10.77
N VAL A 27 -0.29 -9.75 9.54
CA VAL A 27 0.32 -9.09 8.39
C VAL A 27 -0.65 -8.03 7.88
N ALA A 28 -0.18 -6.81 7.71
CA ALA A 28 -0.99 -5.77 7.06
C ALA A 28 -0.84 -5.89 5.54
N LEU A 29 -1.87 -6.38 4.86
CA LEU A 29 -1.88 -6.39 3.41
C LEU A 29 -2.20 -5.00 2.88
N THR A 30 -1.34 -4.50 1.99
CA THR A 30 -1.55 -3.24 1.29
C THR A 30 -1.56 -3.47 -0.21
N ILE A 31 -2.52 -2.83 -0.90
CA ILE A 31 -2.76 -2.99 -2.33
C ILE A 31 -2.72 -1.61 -2.98
N ASP A 32 -1.71 -1.39 -3.80
CA ASP A 32 -1.52 -0.14 -4.53
C ASP A 32 -2.19 -0.20 -5.91
N ASP A 33 -2.37 0.95 -6.54
CA ASP A 33 -2.85 1.15 -7.92
C ASP A 33 -4.33 0.78 -8.17
N ALA A 34 -5.09 0.32 -7.20
CA ALA A 34 -6.52 0.05 -7.38
C ALA A 34 -7.33 1.36 -7.68
N PRO A 35 -8.60 1.26 -8.14
CA PRO A 35 -9.29 0.04 -8.54
C PRO A 35 -9.14 -0.30 -10.03
N MET A 36 -9.23 -1.58 -10.36
CA MET A 36 -9.25 -2.09 -11.73
C MET A 36 -10.48 -2.98 -11.96
N PRO A 37 -11.25 -2.76 -13.05
CA PRO A 37 -12.50 -3.51 -13.31
C PRO A 37 -12.30 -5.03 -13.39
N ASP A 38 -11.17 -5.47 -13.96
CA ASP A 38 -10.91 -6.90 -14.21
C ASP A 38 -10.44 -7.65 -12.96
N THR A 39 -9.89 -6.96 -11.97
CA THR A 39 -9.21 -7.61 -10.84
C THR A 39 -9.75 -7.20 -9.49
N THR A 40 -10.08 -5.92 -9.24
CA THR A 40 -10.60 -5.48 -7.94
C THR A 40 -11.75 -6.33 -7.41
N PRO A 41 -12.80 -6.68 -8.21
CA PRO A 41 -13.88 -7.53 -7.71
C PRO A 41 -13.40 -8.91 -7.27
N VAL A 42 -12.47 -9.50 -8.02
CA VAL A 42 -11.87 -10.81 -7.68
C VAL A 42 -11.06 -10.74 -6.40
N LEU A 43 -10.27 -9.66 -6.21
CA LEU A 43 -9.50 -9.44 -4.98
C LEU A 43 -10.42 -9.30 -3.76
N LEU A 44 -11.50 -8.54 -3.89
CA LEU A 44 -12.48 -8.35 -2.83
C LEU A 44 -13.18 -9.66 -2.45
N ASP A 45 -13.59 -10.47 -3.43
CA ASP A 45 -14.22 -11.77 -3.17
C ASP A 45 -13.26 -12.75 -2.49
N LEU A 46 -11.96 -12.71 -2.83
CA LEU A 46 -10.93 -13.50 -2.18
C LEU A 46 -10.71 -13.05 -0.74
N LEU A 47 -10.65 -11.75 -0.48
CA LEU A 47 -10.51 -11.18 0.87
C LEU A 47 -11.69 -11.59 1.75
N ASP A 48 -12.93 -11.50 1.25
CA ASP A 48 -14.14 -11.90 1.97
C ASP A 48 -14.12 -13.39 2.37
N ARG A 49 -13.74 -14.27 1.44
CA ARG A 49 -13.64 -15.73 1.70
C ARG A 49 -12.66 -16.03 2.84
N HIS A 50 -11.60 -15.25 2.94
CA HIS A 50 -10.58 -15.39 3.98
C HIS A 50 -10.85 -14.53 5.22
N ARG A 51 -11.97 -13.79 5.27
CA ARG A 51 -12.31 -12.83 6.34
C ARG A 51 -11.17 -11.87 6.64
N ALA A 52 -10.49 -11.44 5.58
CA ALA A 52 -9.33 -10.58 5.63
C ALA A 52 -9.71 -9.13 5.28
N THR A 53 -9.07 -8.18 5.95
CA THR A 53 -9.14 -6.77 5.59
C THR A 53 -7.80 -6.29 5.05
N ALA A 54 -7.84 -5.33 4.14
CA ALA A 54 -6.66 -4.76 3.50
C ALA A 54 -6.72 -3.22 3.51
N THR A 55 -5.58 -2.60 3.23
CA THR A 55 -5.48 -1.17 2.97
C THR A 55 -5.19 -0.96 1.50
N PHE A 56 -6.03 -0.21 0.82
CA PHE A 56 -5.87 0.15 -0.59
C PHE A 56 -5.34 1.58 -0.71
N PHE A 57 -4.29 1.75 -1.51
CA PHE A 57 -3.79 3.04 -1.95
C PHE A 57 -4.23 3.26 -3.40
N LEU A 58 -5.23 4.12 -3.59
CA LEU A 58 -5.97 4.25 -4.84
C LEU A 58 -5.41 5.37 -5.72
N SER A 59 -5.19 5.11 -7.01
CA SER A 59 -4.80 6.11 -7.99
C SER A 59 -5.98 6.97 -8.41
N GLY A 60 -5.82 8.29 -8.42
CA GLY A 60 -6.91 9.25 -8.63
C GLY A 60 -7.63 9.09 -9.97
N CYS A 61 -6.92 8.82 -11.08
CA CYS A 61 -7.53 8.55 -12.37
C CYS A 61 -8.41 7.29 -12.32
N ARG A 62 -7.95 6.22 -11.67
CA ARG A 62 -8.73 4.98 -11.53
C ARG A 62 -9.95 5.13 -10.61
N ILE A 63 -9.85 5.99 -9.56
CA ILE A 63 -11.01 6.37 -8.73
C ILE A 63 -12.07 7.06 -9.58
N ALA A 64 -11.65 8.04 -10.41
CA ALA A 64 -12.56 8.81 -11.26
C ALA A 64 -13.27 7.93 -12.29
N ASP A 65 -12.56 6.96 -12.87
CA ASP A 65 -13.09 6.06 -13.89
C ASP A 65 -13.98 4.95 -13.29
N ASN A 66 -13.77 4.58 -12.01
CA ASN A 66 -14.43 3.42 -11.40
C ASN A 66 -15.01 3.72 -10.00
N PRO A 67 -15.86 4.74 -9.83
CA PRO A 67 -16.37 5.13 -8.52
C PRO A 67 -17.19 4.04 -7.83
N GLY A 68 -17.88 3.17 -8.58
CA GLY A 68 -18.61 2.04 -8.05
C GLY A 68 -17.71 1.00 -7.36
N LEU A 69 -16.52 0.75 -7.90
CA LEU A 69 -15.56 -0.15 -7.26
C LEU A 69 -14.98 0.46 -5.97
N VAL A 70 -14.78 1.77 -5.93
CA VAL A 70 -14.35 2.44 -4.68
C VAL A 70 -15.41 2.28 -3.60
N ALA A 71 -16.70 2.46 -3.95
CA ALA A 71 -17.81 2.24 -3.02
C ALA A 71 -17.83 0.79 -2.51
N ASP A 72 -17.58 -0.20 -3.38
CA ASP A 72 -17.56 -1.62 -3.01
C ASP A 72 -16.37 -1.95 -2.06
N ILE A 73 -15.17 -1.43 -2.35
CA ILE A 73 -14.00 -1.57 -1.46
C ILE A 73 -14.33 -1.05 -0.05
N VAL A 74 -14.93 0.13 0.05
CA VAL A 74 -15.29 0.75 1.33
C VAL A 74 -16.42 -0.02 2.02
N ALA A 75 -17.45 -0.44 1.29
CA ALA A 75 -18.61 -1.17 1.83
C ALA A 75 -18.21 -2.53 2.44
N ARG A 76 -17.17 -3.19 1.88
CA ARG A 76 -16.60 -4.43 2.42
C ARG A 76 -15.62 -4.21 3.58
N GLY A 77 -15.48 -2.98 4.09
CA GLY A 77 -14.71 -2.67 5.30
C GLY A 77 -13.21 -2.53 5.10
N HIS A 78 -12.74 -2.37 3.87
CA HIS A 78 -11.34 -2.09 3.59
C HIS A 78 -11.01 -0.59 3.77
N ALA A 79 -9.79 -0.30 4.20
CA ALA A 79 -9.32 1.08 4.32
C ALA A 79 -8.85 1.61 2.96
N VAL A 80 -9.19 2.86 2.61
CA VAL A 80 -8.79 3.48 1.34
C VAL A 80 -8.10 4.81 1.57
N TYR A 81 -6.98 5.04 0.84
CA TYR A 81 -6.15 6.24 0.87
C TYR A 81 -5.69 6.61 -0.54
N ALA A 82 -5.26 7.87 -0.71
CA ALA A 82 -4.77 8.35 -1.99
C ALA A 82 -3.36 7.83 -2.32
N HIS A 83 -3.14 7.48 -3.61
CA HIS A 83 -1.84 7.05 -4.16
C HIS A 83 -1.33 7.99 -5.27
N GLY A 84 -1.70 9.25 -5.24
CA GLY A 84 -1.45 10.18 -6.34
C GLY A 84 -2.47 10.04 -7.46
N TRP A 85 -2.47 11.02 -8.40
CA TRP A 85 -3.47 11.05 -9.46
C TRP A 85 -3.11 10.12 -10.64
N ASP A 86 -1.96 10.37 -11.30
CA ASP A 86 -1.53 9.66 -12.51
C ASP A 86 -0.33 8.72 -12.27
N HIS A 87 -0.12 8.28 -11.04
CA HIS A 87 1.00 7.43 -10.64
C HIS A 87 2.38 7.97 -11.09
N VAL A 88 2.59 9.29 -10.98
CA VAL A 88 3.88 9.94 -11.28
C VAL A 88 4.74 10.13 -10.04
N ARG A 89 6.05 10.32 -10.23
CA ARG A 89 6.96 10.64 -9.12
C ARG A 89 6.72 12.05 -8.58
N LEU A 90 6.08 12.13 -7.41
CA LEU A 90 5.71 13.40 -6.78
C LEU A 90 6.84 14.02 -5.94
N ASP A 91 7.90 13.29 -5.63
CA ASP A 91 9.06 13.79 -4.88
C ASP A 91 9.94 14.80 -5.65
N HIS A 92 9.77 14.88 -6.97
CA HIS A 92 10.43 15.84 -7.85
C HIS A 92 9.48 16.94 -8.37
N ALA A 93 8.19 16.86 -8.02
CA ALA A 93 7.18 17.76 -8.58
C ALA A 93 7.07 19.12 -7.85
N GLY A 94 7.75 19.27 -6.71
CA GLY A 94 7.60 20.42 -5.81
C GLY A 94 6.46 20.23 -4.80
N PRO A 95 6.54 20.94 -3.65
CA PRO A 95 5.61 20.74 -2.54
C PRO A 95 4.16 21.10 -2.88
N GLU A 96 3.93 22.18 -3.60
CA GLU A 96 2.59 22.65 -3.97
C GLU A 96 1.89 21.63 -4.89
N ARG A 97 2.61 21.10 -5.89
CA ARG A 97 2.06 20.11 -6.81
C ARG A 97 1.80 18.77 -6.09
N LEU A 98 2.70 18.35 -5.21
CA LEU A 98 2.50 17.16 -4.40
C LEU A 98 1.21 17.25 -3.58
N VAL A 99 1.05 18.37 -2.85
CA VAL A 99 -0.15 18.60 -2.03
C VAL A 99 -1.41 18.69 -2.88
N ALA A 100 -1.38 19.43 -4.00
CA ALA A 100 -2.52 19.57 -4.89
C ALA A 100 -2.95 18.22 -5.51
N ASP A 101 -1.99 17.37 -5.86
CA ASP A 101 -2.23 16.03 -6.40
C ASP A 101 -2.92 15.12 -5.38
N MET A 102 -2.35 15.01 -4.18
CA MET A 102 -2.90 14.22 -3.08
C MET A 102 -4.28 14.73 -2.64
N ASP A 103 -4.46 16.04 -2.56
CA ASP A 103 -5.72 16.67 -2.17
C ASP A 103 -6.81 16.46 -3.22
N ARG A 104 -6.44 16.46 -4.51
CA ARG A 104 -7.36 16.14 -5.60
C ARG A 104 -7.92 14.71 -5.47
N CYS A 105 -7.06 13.73 -5.16
CA CYS A 105 -7.47 12.35 -4.93
C CYS A 105 -8.37 12.23 -3.69
N GLU A 106 -7.98 12.89 -2.58
CA GLU A 106 -8.72 12.82 -1.33
C GLU A 106 -10.11 13.44 -1.44
N ARG A 107 -10.29 14.51 -2.21
CA ARG A 107 -11.62 15.06 -2.48
C ARG A 107 -12.58 14.07 -3.14
N LEU A 108 -12.08 13.18 -4.01
CA LEU A 108 -12.91 12.10 -4.55
C LEU A 108 -13.25 11.06 -3.47
N LEU A 109 -12.25 10.65 -2.70
CA LEU A 109 -12.40 9.63 -1.65
C LEU A 109 -13.34 10.08 -0.52
N ALA A 110 -13.38 11.38 -0.21
CA ALA A 110 -14.27 11.96 0.79
C ALA A 110 -15.77 11.76 0.46
N GLY A 111 -16.11 11.48 -0.79
CA GLY A 111 -17.46 11.11 -1.21
C GLY A 111 -17.86 9.67 -0.82
N PHE A 112 -16.89 8.82 -0.45
CA PHE A 112 -17.15 7.41 -0.15
C PHE A 112 -16.95 7.07 1.34
N ARG A 113 -16.17 7.86 2.06
CA ARG A 113 -15.87 7.65 3.48
C ARG A 113 -15.46 8.95 4.16
N PRO A 114 -15.62 9.08 5.48
CA PRO A 114 -14.99 10.18 6.23
C PRO A 114 -13.46 10.18 6.02
N THR A 115 -12.87 11.37 5.98
CA THR A 115 -11.40 11.47 5.90
C THR A 115 -10.77 10.87 7.16
N PRO A 116 -9.89 9.85 7.02
CA PRO A 116 -9.27 9.22 8.17
C PRO A 116 -8.29 10.15 8.91
N SER A 117 -8.18 9.93 10.22
CA SER A 117 -7.17 10.56 11.08
C SER A 117 -6.69 9.52 12.10
N PRO A 118 -5.40 9.17 12.15
CA PRO A 118 -4.30 9.63 11.28
C PRO A 118 -4.47 9.27 9.79
N TYR A 119 -3.92 10.11 8.91
CA TYR A 119 -3.97 9.88 7.48
C TYR A 119 -2.74 9.08 7.00
N LEU A 120 -2.97 7.96 6.32
CA LEU A 120 -1.89 7.16 5.75
C LEU A 120 -1.55 7.63 4.33
N VAL A 121 -0.26 7.78 4.05
CA VAL A 121 0.24 8.20 2.74
C VAL A 121 1.21 7.17 2.20
N ARG A 122 1.01 6.78 0.95
CA ARG A 122 2.01 6.11 0.13
C ARG A 122 2.04 6.81 -1.22
N LEU A 123 3.17 7.39 -1.57
CA LEU A 123 3.37 8.02 -2.87
C LEU A 123 3.79 6.96 -3.90
N PRO A 124 3.45 7.14 -5.19
CA PRO A 124 3.92 6.27 -6.26
C PRO A 124 5.43 6.05 -6.21
N TYR A 125 5.89 4.84 -6.53
CA TYR A 125 7.30 4.43 -6.49
C TYR A 125 7.95 4.55 -5.09
N ASN A 126 7.15 4.62 -4.02
CA ASN A 126 7.64 4.94 -2.67
C ASN A 126 8.49 6.23 -2.64
N ALA A 127 8.10 7.19 -3.47
CA ALA A 127 8.85 8.41 -3.69
C ALA A 127 8.87 9.28 -2.41
N GLY A 128 10.04 9.83 -2.10
CA GLY A 128 10.15 10.88 -1.10
C GLY A 128 10.12 10.45 0.37
N TRP A 129 10.02 9.16 0.73
CA TRP A 129 9.98 8.74 2.14
C TRP A 129 11.23 9.11 2.97
N ARG A 130 12.34 9.47 2.30
CA ARG A 130 13.57 10.03 2.88
C ARG A 130 13.80 11.50 2.51
N ASN A 131 12.84 12.13 1.81
CA ASN A 131 12.98 13.50 1.33
C ASN A 131 12.30 14.48 2.31
N ARG A 132 13.09 15.33 2.96
CA ARG A 132 12.61 16.34 3.93
C ARG A 132 11.56 17.30 3.35
N VAL A 133 11.68 17.65 2.07
CA VAL A 133 10.71 18.53 1.39
C VAL A 133 9.35 17.84 1.31
N VAL A 134 9.33 16.55 0.97
CA VAL A 134 8.10 15.74 0.94
C VAL A 134 7.48 15.63 2.33
N HIS A 135 8.29 15.30 3.36
CA HIS A 135 7.79 15.22 4.73
C HIS A 135 7.18 16.54 5.19
N ARG A 136 7.84 17.67 4.89
CA ARG A 136 7.34 19.00 5.24
C ARG A 136 6.03 19.29 4.52
N ALA A 137 5.96 19.07 3.21
CA ALA A 137 4.76 19.33 2.42
C ALA A 137 3.56 18.51 2.89
N LEU A 138 3.78 17.21 3.17
CA LEU A 138 2.74 16.34 3.71
C LEU A 138 2.30 16.74 5.13
N ALA A 139 3.23 17.17 5.99
CA ALA A 139 2.91 17.64 7.34
C ALA A 139 2.15 18.97 7.34
N ASP A 140 2.44 19.84 6.39
CA ASP A 140 1.70 21.11 6.21
C ASP A 140 0.30 20.84 5.62
N TRP A 141 0.15 19.82 4.76
CA TRP A 141 -1.14 19.38 4.23
C TRP A 141 -2.00 18.71 5.32
N ARG A 142 -1.44 17.71 6.02
CA ARG A 142 -2.10 16.99 7.12
C ARG A 142 -1.09 16.69 8.23
N PRO A 143 -1.18 17.40 9.36
CA PRO A 143 -0.22 17.25 10.46
C PRO A 143 -0.16 15.85 11.09
N ASP A 144 -1.19 15.04 10.92
CA ASP A 144 -1.32 13.67 11.41
C ASP A 144 -0.91 12.60 10.39
N CYS A 145 -0.39 13.00 9.22
CA CYS A 145 0.08 12.06 8.21
C CYS A 145 1.11 11.07 8.73
N ARG A 146 1.04 9.85 8.19
CA ARG A 146 2.08 8.82 8.36
C ARG A 146 2.40 8.23 7.01
N ILE A 147 3.67 8.11 6.69
CA ILE A 147 4.11 7.47 5.46
C ILE A 147 4.11 5.96 5.68
N VAL A 148 3.43 5.24 4.81
CA VAL A 148 3.39 3.77 4.85
C VAL A 148 4.40 3.23 3.86
N HIS A 149 5.45 2.64 4.38
CA HIS A 149 6.41 1.84 3.64
C HIS A 149 5.99 0.36 3.72
N TRP A 150 6.86 -0.56 3.34
CA TRP A 150 6.64 -2.00 3.48
C TRP A 150 7.90 -2.70 3.96
N GLY A 151 7.72 -3.86 4.58
CA GLY A 151 8.78 -4.81 4.86
C GLY A 151 8.95 -5.77 3.68
N PRO A 152 8.13 -6.85 3.60
CA PRO A 152 8.11 -7.71 2.41
C PRO A 152 7.32 -7.06 1.27
N SER A 153 7.66 -7.42 0.02
CA SER A 153 6.92 -7.08 -1.20
C SER A 153 6.68 -8.36 -1.97
N THR A 154 5.58 -8.44 -2.70
CA THR A 154 5.30 -9.59 -3.56
C THR A 154 6.06 -9.55 -4.87
N GLU A 155 6.78 -8.47 -5.19
CA GLU A 155 7.43 -8.23 -6.48
C GLU A 155 6.52 -8.58 -7.70
N ASP A 156 5.20 -8.49 -7.48
CA ASP A 156 4.13 -8.86 -8.41
C ASP A 156 4.25 -8.15 -9.76
N HIS A 157 4.78 -6.93 -9.77
CA HIS A 157 5.06 -6.16 -10.98
C HIS A 157 6.10 -6.81 -11.90
N LEU A 158 6.84 -7.82 -11.42
CA LEU A 158 7.80 -8.59 -12.21
C LEU A 158 7.22 -9.92 -12.71
N ILE A 159 6.16 -10.45 -12.10
CA ILE A 159 5.58 -11.76 -12.48
C ILE A 159 5.20 -11.78 -13.96
N PRO A 160 4.44 -10.80 -14.49
CA PRO A 160 4.07 -10.81 -15.91
C PRO A 160 5.27 -10.86 -16.87
N THR A 161 6.39 -10.24 -16.49
CA THR A 161 7.60 -10.19 -17.32
C THR A 161 8.35 -11.53 -17.41
N ARG A 162 8.02 -12.48 -16.53
CA ARG A 162 8.60 -13.83 -16.47
C ARG A 162 7.72 -14.87 -17.18
N CYS A 163 6.50 -14.48 -17.58
CA CYS A 163 5.55 -15.34 -18.26
C CYS A 163 5.75 -15.26 -19.78
N ASN A 164 5.85 -16.42 -20.44
CA ASN A 164 5.83 -16.55 -21.91
C ASN A 164 4.51 -17.16 -22.40
N ALA A 165 3.75 -17.78 -21.48
CA ALA A 165 2.45 -18.36 -21.74
C ALA A 165 1.58 -18.29 -20.47
N ALA A 166 0.27 -18.40 -20.64
CA ALA A 166 -0.67 -18.40 -19.51
C ALA A 166 -0.37 -19.50 -18.46
N ALA A 167 0.17 -20.63 -18.89
CA ALA A 167 0.57 -21.71 -17.99
C ALA A 167 1.75 -21.35 -17.05
N ASP A 168 2.51 -20.30 -17.35
CA ASP A 168 3.61 -19.85 -16.49
C ASP A 168 3.12 -19.09 -15.25
N VAL A 169 1.94 -18.47 -15.33
CA VAL A 169 1.42 -17.56 -14.30
C VAL A 169 1.34 -18.24 -12.93
N GLU A 170 0.77 -19.44 -12.86
CA GLU A 170 0.62 -20.19 -11.60
C GLU A 170 1.99 -20.49 -10.97
N ARG A 171 2.94 -20.95 -11.78
CA ARG A 171 4.31 -21.28 -11.35
C ARG A 171 5.05 -20.05 -10.79
N GLU A 172 4.99 -18.92 -11.50
CA GLU A 172 5.67 -17.69 -11.09
C GLU A 172 5.03 -17.10 -9.83
N CYS A 173 3.70 -17.12 -9.74
CA CYS A 173 2.99 -16.69 -8.52
C CYS A 173 3.33 -17.57 -7.31
N ASP A 174 3.35 -18.89 -7.48
CA ASP A 174 3.68 -19.83 -6.41
C ASP A 174 5.13 -19.65 -5.91
N ALA A 175 6.07 -19.44 -6.83
CA ALA A 175 7.46 -19.13 -6.47
C ALA A 175 7.56 -17.83 -5.64
N GLU A 176 6.79 -16.82 -6.01
CA GLU A 176 6.75 -15.54 -5.33
C GLU A 176 6.12 -15.64 -3.93
N VAL A 177 5.02 -16.39 -3.80
CA VAL A 177 4.38 -16.65 -2.49
C VAL A 177 5.33 -17.39 -1.56
N ARG A 178 6.03 -18.43 -2.04
CA ARG A 178 7.04 -19.11 -1.22
C ARG A 178 8.13 -18.16 -0.74
N ARG A 179 8.59 -17.25 -1.58
CA ARG A 179 9.57 -16.23 -1.22
C ARG A 179 9.04 -15.31 -0.12
N VAL A 180 7.80 -14.83 -0.25
CA VAL A 180 7.15 -13.97 0.75
C VAL A 180 6.98 -14.70 2.08
N LEU A 181 6.49 -15.95 2.06
CA LEU A 181 6.29 -16.73 3.28
C LEU A 181 7.59 -17.06 4.02
N ALA A 182 8.71 -17.11 3.31
CA ALA A 182 10.04 -17.32 3.89
C ALA A 182 10.69 -16.01 4.39
N ASP A 183 10.11 -14.84 4.13
CA ASP A 183 10.70 -13.56 4.54
C ASP A 183 10.59 -13.38 6.07
N PRO A 184 11.70 -13.22 6.81
CA PRO A 184 11.68 -13.06 8.26
C PRO A 184 10.99 -11.76 8.73
N ARG A 185 10.75 -10.81 7.82
CA ARG A 185 10.05 -9.55 8.09
C ARG A 185 8.53 -9.70 8.02
N LEU A 186 8.02 -10.85 7.52
CA LEU A 186 6.59 -11.08 7.30
C LEU A 186 5.75 -10.99 8.58
N PRO A 187 6.11 -11.65 9.70
CA PRO A 187 5.34 -11.54 10.94
C PRO A 187 5.34 -10.09 11.46
N GLY A 188 4.16 -9.48 11.58
CA GLY A 188 4.00 -8.07 11.95
C GLY A 188 4.38 -7.08 10.85
N GLY A 189 4.65 -7.57 9.64
CA GLY A 189 5.06 -6.75 8.50
C GLY A 189 3.90 -6.06 7.80
N ILE A 190 4.24 -5.04 7.02
CA ILE A 190 3.36 -4.44 6.02
C ILE A 190 3.77 -5.02 4.68
N LEU A 191 2.89 -5.77 4.06
CA LEU A 191 3.12 -6.46 2.79
C LEU A 191 2.59 -5.63 1.63
N LEU A 192 3.42 -5.40 0.61
CA LEU A 192 3.03 -4.71 -0.61
C LEU A 192 2.61 -5.69 -1.71
N MET A 193 1.49 -5.38 -2.33
CA MET A 193 0.98 -5.94 -3.58
C MET A 193 0.35 -4.82 -4.41
N HIS A 194 0.14 -5.02 -5.71
CA HIS A 194 -0.58 -4.08 -6.58
C HIS A 194 -1.83 -4.72 -7.19
N ASP A 195 -2.83 -3.88 -7.46
CA ASP A 195 -3.98 -4.25 -8.30
C ASP A 195 -3.70 -3.83 -9.74
N GLN A 196 -3.03 -4.68 -10.49
CA GLN A 196 -2.48 -4.42 -11.81
C GLN A 196 -1.53 -3.20 -11.82
N PRO A 197 -0.24 -3.40 -11.53
CA PRO A 197 0.74 -2.32 -11.43
C PRO A 197 0.70 -1.35 -12.62
N ILE A 198 0.68 -0.05 -12.35
CA ILE A 198 0.77 0.99 -13.38
C ILE A 198 2.23 1.06 -13.86
N ASN A 199 2.56 0.28 -14.85
CA ASN A 199 3.87 0.26 -15.50
C ASN A 199 3.76 -0.23 -16.96
N GLU A 200 4.73 0.17 -17.77
CA GLU A 200 4.86 -0.22 -19.19
C GLU A 200 5.88 -1.37 -19.35
N ARG A 201 5.68 -2.47 -18.65
CA ARG A 201 6.56 -3.64 -18.76
C ARG A 201 6.00 -4.67 -19.74
N PRO A 202 6.87 -5.53 -20.35
CA PRO A 202 6.43 -6.69 -21.13
C PRO A 202 5.51 -7.61 -20.33
N GLY A 203 4.63 -8.34 -21.01
CA GLY A 203 3.72 -9.31 -20.40
C GLY A 203 2.45 -8.68 -19.81
N ALA A 204 2.07 -7.48 -20.26
CA ALA A 204 0.89 -6.77 -19.76
C ALA A 204 -0.39 -7.62 -19.84
N GLU A 205 -0.51 -8.50 -20.84
CA GLU A 205 -1.61 -9.44 -21.04
C GLU A 205 -1.77 -10.44 -19.88
N PHE A 206 -0.70 -10.71 -19.15
CA PHE A 206 -0.72 -11.62 -17.98
C PHE A 206 -1.08 -10.92 -16.67
N LYS A 207 -1.10 -9.57 -16.62
CA LYS A 207 -1.33 -8.82 -15.37
C LYS A 207 -2.61 -9.24 -14.65
N PRO A 208 -3.81 -9.30 -15.29
CA PRO A 208 -5.03 -9.67 -14.58
C PRO A 208 -4.96 -11.08 -13.99
N ALA A 209 -4.48 -12.05 -14.75
CA ALA A 209 -4.32 -13.42 -14.30
C ALA A 209 -3.28 -13.54 -13.18
N ALA A 210 -2.14 -12.84 -13.28
CA ALA A 210 -1.10 -12.83 -12.26
C ALA A 210 -1.61 -12.20 -10.96
N THR A 211 -2.30 -11.08 -11.02
CA THR A 211 -2.87 -10.40 -9.85
C THR A 211 -3.86 -11.31 -9.10
N ALA A 212 -4.82 -11.91 -9.82
CA ALA A 212 -5.82 -12.80 -9.22
C ALA A 212 -5.20 -14.08 -8.64
N THR A 213 -4.29 -14.72 -9.39
CA THR A 213 -3.63 -15.97 -8.98
C THR A 213 -2.71 -15.74 -7.78
N LEU A 214 -1.90 -14.67 -7.81
CA LEU A 214 -1.02 -14.31 -6.71
C LEU A 214 -1.82 -14.06 -5.43
N MET A 215 -2.91 -13.28 -5.51
CA MET A 215 -3.76 -13.01 -4.36
C MET A 215 -4.32 -14.29 -3.75
N ARG A 216 -4.86 -15.19 -4.57
CA ARG A 216 -5.39 -16.48 -4.12
C ARG A 216 -4.33 -17.29 -3.37
N LEU A 217 -3.18 -17.53 -4.00
CA LEU A 217 -2.09 -18.32 -3.41
C LEU A 217 -1.51 -17.66 -2.15
N LEU A 218 -1.42 -16.34 -2.15
CA LEU A 218 -0.93 -15.57 -1.00
C LEU A 218 -1.86 -15.72 0.20
N LEU A 219 -3.17 -15.57 0.02
CA LEU A 219 -4.16 -15.71 1.08
C LEU A 219 -4.18 -17.14 1.64
N GLU A 220 -4.16 -18.15 0.77
CA GLU A 220 -4.07 -19.56 1.15
C GLU A 220 -2.79 -19.84 1.97
N GLY A 221 -1.64 -19.36 1.47
CA GLY A 221 -0.34 -19.56 2.13
C GLY A 221 -0.24 -18.85 3.48
N LEU A 222 -0.70 -17.60 3.58
CA LEU A 222 -0.72 -16.84 4.84
C LEU A 222 -1.64 -17.47 5.87
N ALA A 223 -2.82 -17.94 5.46
CA ALA A 223 -3.76 -18.64 6.33
C ALA A 223 -3.15 -19.95 6.86
N ALA A 224 -2.55 -20.76 5.99
CA ALA A 224 -1.89 -22.01 6.35
C ALA A 224 -0.70 -21.78 7.32
N ALA A 225 0.04 -20.68 7.13
CA ALA A 225 1.13 -20.28 8.01
C ALA A 225 0.66 -19.62 9.32
N GLY A 226 -0.66 -19.40 9.49
CA GLY A 226 -1.24 -18.79 10.69
C GLY A 226 -0.93 -17.28 10.82
N HIS A 227 -0.93 -16.56 9.73
CA HIS A 227 -0.80 -15.10 9.66
C HIS A 227 -2.16 -14.45 9.39
N PRO A 228 -2.85 -13.89 10.41
CA PRO A 228 -4.06 -13.11 10.16
C PRO A 228 -3.75 -11.88 9.31
N LEU A 229 -4.63 -11.57 8.35
CA LEU A 229 -4.53 -10.38 7.54
C LEU A 229 -5.39 -9.26 8.12
N VAL A 230 -4.83 -8.08 8.18
CA VAL A 230 -5.48 -6.87 8.72
C VAL A 230 -5.18 -5.66 7.83
N ALA A 231 -6.01 -4.63 7.93
CA ALA A 231 -5.64 -3.31 7.41
C ALA A 231 -4.47 -2.71 8.23
N VAL A 232 -3.76 -1.74 7.66
CA VAL A 232 -2.71 -1.02 8.38
C VAL A 232 -3.33 -0.25 9.55
N ASP A 233 -2.93 -0.61 10.75
CA ASP A 233 -3.21 0.21 11.94
C ASP A 233 -2.24 1.39 11.98
N PRO A 234 -2.72 2.64 11.90
CA PRO A 234 -1.86 3.80 12.02
C PRO A 234 -1.23 3.95 13.42
N GLY A 235 -1.72 3.23 14.43
CA GLY A 235 -1.31 3.37 15.82
C GLY A 235 -1.79 4.68 16.46
N PRO A 236 -1.47 4.94 17.74
CA PRO A 236 -1.92 6.11 18.46
C PRO A 236 -1.33 7.42 17.91
N PRO A 237 -1.98 8.56 18.11
CA PRO A 237 -1.44 9.86 17.74
C PRO A 237 -0.04 10.07 18.33
N GLN A 238 0.88 10.56 17.50
CA GLN A 238 2.24 10.87 17.95
C GLN A 238 2.23 12.19 18.74
N PRO A 239 2.98 12.32 19.85
CA PRO A 239 3.12 13.58 20.53
C PRO A 239 3.81 14.61 19.63
N TRP A 240 3.47 15.89 19.78
CA TRP A 240 3.94 16.97 18.92
C TRP A 240 5.47 17.06 18.79
N TRP A 241 6.22 16.69 19.83
CA TRP A 241 7.69 16.69 19.83
C TRP A 241 8.29 15.55 18.99
N ALA A 242 7.57 14.45 18.74
CA ALA A 242 8.05 13.34 17.93
C ALA A 242 8.22 13.72 16.44
N ARG A 243 7.62 14.83 15.99
CA ARG A 243 7.80 15.37 14.63
C ARG A 243 9.20 15.91 14.36
N TRP A 244 10.02 16.08 15.39
CA TRP A 244 11.38 16.61 15.29
C TRP A 244 12.46 15.52 15.33
N ALA A 245 12.07 14.29 15.57
CA ALA A 245 12.95 13.14 15.64
C ALA A 245 12.52 12.06 14.65
N MET A 246 13.44 11.58 13.80
CA MET A 246 13.21 10.36 13.02
C MET A 246 13.36 9.15 13.95
N VAL A 247 12.27 8.42 14.17
CA VAL A 247 12.29 7.13 14.88
C VAL A 247 12.32 6.04 13.81
N TRP A 248 13.41 5.27 13.78
CA TRP A 248 13.62 4.13 12.88
C TRP A 248 13.22 2.81 13.56
#